data_4640b10ef1b938652af1452d546fdc9c
#
_entry.id   4640b10ef1b938652af1452d546fdc9c
#
_cell.length_a   1.000
_cell.length_b   1.000
_cell.length_c   1.000
_cell.angle_alpha   90.00
_cell.angle_beta   90.00
_cell.angle_gamma   90.00
#
_symmetry.space_group_name_H-M   'P 1'
#
loop_
_entity.id
_entity.type
_entity.pdbx_description
1 polymer ?
#
loop_
_entity_poly.entity_id
_entity_poly.type
_entity_poly.pdbx_seq_one_letter_code
_entity_poly.pdbx_strand_id
1 'polypeptide(L)'
;MAGMTGKVALVVGGAKGIGLATARALAENGASVMLTGRRQHEVSTAAESIGPSAQGIAADAASQADLEHVVREAQRLHGRIDALVLNAGLSEPATLPEETAEHFDRHFAVNVRGAMFGIQASLPLLSEGASVVLVGSIADAMGVTPFSTYAASKAALRSYARSWAAELAPRRIRVNVVAPGPTDTDMMAAVSDEMRQMLIAPIPLGRMARVDEVAAAAVFLLSDAASFVTGAELCVDGGMRQV
;
A
#
# COMPACT_ATOMS: atom_id res chain seq x y z
N MET A 1 -1.29 0.50 22.07
CA MET A 1 -1.94 0.47 20.75
C MET A 1 -1.77 1.83 20.11
N ALA A 2 -1.42 1.87 18.85
CA ALA A 2 -1.18 3.12 18.12
C ALA A 2 -2.53 3.84 17.93
N GLY A 3 -2.77 4.93 18.68
CA GLY A 3 -4.04 5.65 18.67
C GLY A 3 -4.30 6.29 17.32
N MET A 4 -5.30 5.76 16.59
CA MET A 4 -5.84 6.36 15.37
C MET A 4 -7.21 7.00 15.62
N THR A 5 -7.61 7.12 16.89
CA THR A 5 -8.91 7.67 17.29
C THR A 5 -9.10 9.08 16.75
N GLY A 6 -10.21 9.28 16.04
CA GLY A 6 -10.59 10.55 15.42
C GLY A 6 -9.76 10.94 14.18
N LYS A 7 -8.84 10.07 13.71
CA LYS A 7 -8.10 10.27 12.47
C LYS A 7 -8.91 9.79 11.26
N VAL A 8 -8.67 10.36 10.11
CA VAL A 8 -9.26 9.97 8.82
C VAL A 8 -8.18 9.30 7.98
N ALA A 9 -8.44 8.07 7.55
CA ALA A 9 -7.52 7.29 6.73
C ALA A 9 -8.11 7.04 5.33
N LEU A 10 -7.27 7.22 4.29
CA LEU A 10 -7.56 6.83 2.93
C LEU A 10 -6.63 5.68 2.51
N VAL A 11 -7.23 4.54 2.10
CA VAL A 11 -6.49 3.36 1.63
C VAL A 11 -6.78 3.12 0.14
N VAL A 12 -5.87 3.53 -0.72
CA VAL A 12 -5.94 3.30 -2.16
C VAL A 12 -5.56 1.85 -2.45
N GLY A 13 -6.50 1.05 -3.00
CA GLY A 13 -6.33 -0.39 -3.16
C GLY A 13 -6.65 -1.17 -1.88
N GLY A 14 -7.67 -0.73 -1.12
CA GLY A 14 -8.08 -1.28 0.17
C GLY A 14 -9.11 -2.41 0.12
N ALA A 15 -9.53 -2.88 -1.07
CA ALA A 15 -10.62 -3.85 -1.16
C ALA A 15 -10.22 -5.31 -0.87
N LYS A 16 -8.92 -5.65 -0.91
CA LYS A 16 -8.40 -7.02 -0.73
C LYS A 16 -7.01 -7.04 -0.09
N GLY A 17 -6.60 -8.22 0.37
CA GLY A 17 -5.24 -8.53 0.81
C GLY A 17 -4.69 -7.55 1.85
N ILE A 18 -3.46 -7.12 1.67
CA ILE A 18 -2.74 -6.21 2.59
C ILE A 18 -3.51 -4.89 2.78
N GLY A 19 -4.09 -4.33 1.70
CA GLY A 19 -4.85 -3.08 1.78
C GLY A 19 -6.10 -3.20 2.65
N LEU A 20 -6.87 -4.29 2.51
CA LEU A 20 -8.05 -4.56 3.34
C LEU A 20 -7.66 -4.81 4.80
N ALA A 21 -6.61 -5.59 5.04
CA ALA A 21 -6.11 -5.83 6.39
C ALA A 21 -5.66 -4.52 7.05
N THR A 22 -4.98 -3.63 6.30
CA THR A 22 -4.57 -2.31 6.78
C THR A 22 -5.79 -1.41 7.08
N ALA A 23 -6.78 -1.39 6.19
CA ALA A 23 -8.01 -0.64 6.39
C ALA A 23 -8.75 -1.10 7.67
N ARG A 24 -8.87 -2.42 7.86
CA ARG A 24 -9.46 -3.02 9.06
C ARG A 24 -8.68 -2.64 10.33
N ALA A 25 -7.37 -2.80 10.31
CA ALA A 25 -6.52 -2.46 11.45
C ALA A 25 -6.60 -0.96 11.80
N LEU A 26 -6.68 -0.06 10.83
CA LEU A 26 -6.90 1.37 11.07
C LEU A 26 -8.25 1.64 11.74
N ALA A 27 -9.32 1.01 11.27
CA ALA A 27 -10.66 1.12 11.85
C ALA A 27 -10.72 0.59 13.30
N GLU A 28 -10.12 -0.58 13.55
CA GLU A 28 -10.01 -1.18 14.89
C GLU A 28 -9.22 -0.30 15.88
N ASN A 29 -8.31 0.53 15.37
CA ASN A 29 -7.58 1.53 16.16
C ASN A 29 -8.29 2.89 16.24
N GLY A 30 -9.54 2.99 15.75
CA GLY A 30 -10.42 4.15 15.93
C GLY A 30 -10.42 5.17 14.80
N ALA A 31 -9.85 4.87 13.64
CA ALA A 31 -9.92 5.74 12.47
C ALA A 31 -11.25 5.62 11.73
N SER A 32 -11.70 6.71 11.10
CA SER A 32 -12.64 6.65 9.99
C SER A 32 -11.86 6.31 8.72
N VAL A 33 -12.30 5.27 7.98
CA VAL A 33 -11.54 4.72 6.86
C VAL A 33 -12.31 4.88 5.55
N MET A 34 -11.69 5.46 4.56
CA MET A 34 -12.11 5.35 3.16
C MET A 34 -11.20 4.36 2.44
N LEU A 35 -11.78 3.45 1.67
CA LEU A 35 -11.00 2.48 0.92
C LEU A 35 -11.45 2.42 -0.55
N THR A 36 -10.50 2.12 -1.45
CA THR A 36 -10.80 2.04 -2.88
C THR A 36 -10.47 0.69 -3.48
N GLY A 37 -11.08 0.42 -4.61
CA GLY A 37 -10.82 -0.72 -5.48
C GLY A 37 -11.60 -0.55 -6.78
N ARG A 38 -11.27 -1.31 -7.81
CA ARG A 38 -11.84 -1.13 -9.16
C ARG A 38 -13.31 -1.51 -9.29
N ARG A 39 -13.78 -2.49 -8.51
CA ARG A 39 -15.13 -3.04 -8.62
C ARG A 39 -16.00 -2.61 -7.45
N GLN A 40 -17.11 -1.92 -7.71
CA GLN A 40 -17.99 -1.36 -6.69
C GLN A 40 -18.44 -2.43 -5.67
N HIS A 41 -18.88 -3.60 -6.14
CA HIS A 41 -19.36 -4.65 -5.22
C HIS A 41 -18.27 -5.13 -4.25
N GLU A 42 -17.01 -5.28 -4.72
CA GLU A 42 -15.88 -5.69 -3.86
C GLU A 42 -15.55 -4.64 -2.81
N VAL A 43 -15.59 -3.37 -3.20
CA VAL A 43 -15.31 -2.25 -2.33
C VAL A 43 -16.42 -2.13 -1.27
N SER A 44 -17.69 -2.29 -1.67
CA SER A 44 -18.82 -2.28 -0.75
C SER A 44 -18.73 -3.43 0.26
N THR A 45 -18.54 -4.66 -0.20
CA THR A 45 -18.35 -5.84 0.68
C THR A 45 -17.18 -5.66 1.64
N ALA A 46 -16.04 -5.11 1.16
CA ALA A 46 -14.89 -4.83 2.00
C ALA A 46 -15.22 -3.81 3.11
N ALA A 47 -15.87 -2.71 2.77
CA ALA A 47 -16.29 -1.70 3.75
C ALA A 47 -17.30 -2.26 4.76
N GLU A 48 -18.30 -3.00 4.31
CA GLU A 48 -19.28 -3.67 5.18
C GLU A 48 -18.61 -4.65 6.15
N SER A 49 -17.59 -5.39 5.70
CA SER A 49 -16.83 -6.33 6.54
C SER A 49 -16.01 -5.65 7.64
N ILE A 50 -15.69 -4.38 7.49
CA ILE A 50 -14.99 -3.57 8.51
C ILE A 50 -16.01 -2.95 9.47
N GLY A 51 -17.17 -2.51 8.97
CA GLY A 51 -18.24 -1.93 9.76
C GLY A 51 -18.45 -0.42 9.51
N PRO A 52 -19.19 0.26 10.40
CA PRO A 52 -19.71 1.62 10.17
C PRO A 52 -18.63 2.71 10.06
N SER A 53 -17.41 2.42 10.49
CA SER A 53 -16.27 3.35 10.37
C SER A 53 -15.60 3.33 8.99
N ALA A 54 -16.04 2.44 8.07
CA ALA A 54 -15.46 2.27 6.76
C ALA A 54 -16.44 2.64 5.64
N GLN A 55 -15.91 3.25 4.59
CA GLN A 55 -16.63 3.59 3.36
C GLN A 55 -15.80 3.17 2.14
N GLY A 56 -16.49 2.56 1.16
CA GLY A 56 -15.88 2.06 -0.05
C GLY A 56 -16.24 2.92 -1.28
N ILE A 57 -15.25 3.27 -2.10
CA ILE A 57 -15.42 4.02 -3.34
C ILE A 57 -14.74 3.26 -4.48
N ALA A 58 -15.50 2.99 -5.56
CA ALA A 58 -14.91 2.40 -6.76
C ALA A 58 -13.98 3.42 -7.44
N ALA A 59 -12.73 3.02 -7.67
CA ALA A 59 -11.74 3.83 -8.35
C ALA A 59 -10.63 2.96 -8.92
N ASP A 60 -10.19 3.26 -10.13
CA ASP A 60 -8.97 2.70 -10.69
C ASP A 60 -7.76 3.56 -10.28
N ALA A 61 -6.83 2.96 -9.55
CA ALA A 61 -5.61 3.65 -9.12
C ALA A 61 -4.73 4.13 -10.28
N ALA A 62 -4.87 3.57 -11.48
CA ALA A 62 -4.19 4.05 -12.68
C ALA A 62 -4.85 5.29 -13.31
N SER A 63 -6.09 5.63 -12.90
CA SER A 63 -6.86 6.76 -13.41
C SER A 63 -6.69 7.98 -12.48
N GLN A 64 -6.06 9.03 -13.00
CA GLN A 64 -5.93 10.29 -12.24
C GLN A 64 -7.31 10.88 -11.90
N ALA A 65 -8.25 10.83 -12.83
CA ALA A 65 -9.61 11.36 -12.64
C ALA A 65 -10.35 10.63 -11.50
N ASP A 66 -10.17 9.30 -11.39
CA ASP A 66 -10.75 8.52 -10.31
C ASP A 66 -10.12 8.87 -8.96
N LEU A 67 -8.79 9.04 -8.92
CA LEU A 67 -8.09 9.46 -7.69
C LEU A 67 -8.53 10.84 -7.22
N GLU A 68 -8.70 11.79 -8.15
CA GLU A 68 -9.26 13.11 -7.86
C GLU A 68 -10.71 13.04 -7.36
N HIS A 69 -11.53 12.13 -7.93
CA HIS A 69 -12.88 11.87 -7.45
C HIS A 69 -12.89 11.36 -6.01
N VAL A 70 -12.06 10.37 -5.70
CA VAL A 70 -11.91 9.84 -4.33
C VAL A 70 -11.54 10.95 -3.34
N VAL A 71 -10.62 11.82 -3.71
CA VAL A 71 -10.21 12.95 -2.85
C VAL A 71 -11.34 13.96 -2.66
N ARG A 72 -12.12 14.28 -3.71
CA ARG A 72 -13.32 15.12 -3.57
C ARG A 72 -14.33 14.52 -2.59
N GLU A 73 -14.54 13.20 -2.65
CA GLU A 73 -15.42 12.53 -1.68
C GLU A 73 -14.85 12.55 -0.25
N ALA A 74 -13.53 12.39 -0.10
CA ALA A 74 -12.87 12.56 1.21
C ALA A 74 -13.05 13.97 1.76
N GLN A 75 -12.93 15.00 0.90
CA GLN A 75 -13.22 16.39 1.28
C GLN A 75 -14.65 16.56 1.74
N ARG A 76 -15.61 16.01 1.00
CA ARG A 76 -17.05 16.15 1.29
C ARG A 76 -17.45 15.46 2.61
N LEU A 77 -16.88 14.29 2.88
CA LEU A 77 -17.26 13.44 4.02
C LEU A 77 -16.50 13.78 5.31
N HIS A 78 -15.24 14.15 5.20
CA HIS A 78 -14.33 14.26 6.34
C HIS A 78 -13.55 15.60 6.40
N GLY A 79 -13.36 16.27 5.26
CA GLY A 79 -12.65 17.55 5.19
C GLY A 79 -11.13 17.45 5.33
N ARG A 80 -10.57 16.27 5.62
CA ARG A 80 -9.12 16.06 5.81
C ARG A 80 -8.73 14.60 5.59
N ILE A 81 -7.41 14.38 5.49
CA ILE A 81 -6.78 13.04 5.49
C ILE A 81 -5.59 13.10 6.47
N ASP A 82 -5.60 12.27 7.50
CA ASP A 82 -4.53 12.16 8.50
C ASP A 82 -3.58 11.00 8.20
N ALA A 83 -4.08 9.97 7.50
CA ALA A 83 -3.31 8.80 7.10
C ALA A 83 -3.64 8.43 5.64
N LEU A 84 -2.61 8.31 4.80
CA LEU A 84 -2.76 7.88 3.41
C LEU A 84 -1.97 6.60 3.17
N VAL A 85 -2.63 5.57 2.63
CA VAL A 85 -1.99 4.31 2.23
C VAL A 85 -2.12 4.14 0.72
N LEU A 86 -0.98 4.08 0.03
CA LEU A 86 -0.90 3.82 -1.40
C LEU A 86 -0.50 2.36 -1.59
N ASN A 87 -1.52 1.47 -1.61
CA ASN A 87 -1.34 0.03 -1.65
C ASN A 87 -1.62 -0.57 -3.04
N ALA A 88 -2.39 0.08 -3.90
CA ALA A 88 -2.71 -0.46 -5.22
C ALA A 88 -1.43 -0.90 -5.96
N GLY A 89 -1.44 -2.12 -6.47
CA GLY A 89 -0.28 -2.68 -7.15
C GLY A 89 -0.65 -3.85 -8.06
N LEU A 90 0.17 -4.02 -9.09
CA LEU A 90 0.13 -5.10 -10.08
C LEU A 90 1.47 -5.85 -10.02
N SER A 91 1.42 -7.17 -10.05
CA SER A 91 2.60 -8.05 -10.12
C SER A 91 2.30 -9.18 -11.10
N GLU A 92 2.79 -9.06 -12.32
CA GLU A 92 2.68 -10.07 -13.36
C GLU A 92 4.09 -10.49 -13.80
N PRO A 93 4.34 -11.78 -14.05
CA PRO A 93 5.64 -12.25 -14.51
C PRO A 93 5.83 -11.97 -16.00
N ALA A 94 7.05 -11.58 -16.37
CA ALA A 94 7.55 -11.61 -17.74
C ALA A 94 9.07 -11.75 -17.71
N THR A 95 9.61 -12.69 -18.50
CA THR A 95 11.06 -12.75 -18.70
C THR A 95 11.52 -11.60 -19.58
N LEU A 96 12.80 -11.23 -19.56
CA LEU A 96 13.32 -10.13 -20.35
C LEU A 96 12.99 -10.26 -21.87
N PRO A 97 13.06 -11.44 -22.51
CA PRO A 97 12.65 -11.60 -23.91
C PRO A 97 11.12 -11.49 -24.15
N GLU A 98 10.30 -11.72 -23.12
CA GLU A 98 8.83 -11.70 -23.21
C GLU A 98 8.23 -10.35 -22.81
N GLU A 99 9.06 -9.43 -22.30
CA GLU A 99 8.61 -8.10 -21.89
C GLU A 99 8.03 -7.32 -23.06
N THR A 100 6.85 -6.75 -22.89
CA THR A 100 6.19 -5.90 -23.88
C THR A 100 5.95 -4.50 -23.36
N ALA A 101 5.77 -3.54 -24.26
CA ALA A 101 5.43 -2.16 -23.88
C ALA A 101 4.14 -2.12 -23.03
N GLU A 102 3.13 -2.91 -23.40
CA GLU A 102 1.86 -2.96 -22.67
C GLU A 102 2.01 -3.53 -21.26
N HIS A 103 2.86 -4.56 -21.09
CA HIS A 103 3.14 -5.12 -19.77
C HIS A 103 3.87 -4.11 -18.89
N PHE A 104 4.91 -3.45 -19.42
CA PHE A 104 5.63 -2.38 -18.76
C PHE A 104 4.70 -1.23 -18.37
N ASP A 105 3.92 -0.71 -19.34
CA ASP A 105 3.04 0.43 -19.13
C ASP A 105 1.97 0.16 -18.08
N ARG A 106 1.38 -1.05 -18.05
CA ARG A 106 0.41 -1.43 -17.02
C ARG A 106 1.04 -1.41 -15.62
N HIS A 107 2.24 -1.98 -15.46
CA HIS A 107 2.93 -1.97 -14.16
C HIS A 107 3.24 -0.55 -13.69
N PHE A 108 3.81 0.27 -14.55
CA PHE A 108 4.15 1.64 -14.19
C PHE A 108 2.90 2.52 -14.00
N ALA A 109 1.84 2.30 -14.79
CA ALA A 109 0.59 3.02 -14.61
C ALA A 109 -0.03 2.77 -13.23
N VAL A 110 -0.11 1.52 -12.79
CA VAL A 110 -0.72 1.18 -11.50
C VAL A 110 0.24 1.48 -10.35
N ASN A 111 1.47 0.93 -10.39
CA ASN A 111 2.36 0.91 -9.25
C ASN A 111 3.05 2.26 -9.00
N VAL A 112 3.35 3.00 -10.06
CA VAL A 112 4.17 4.23 -9.99
C VAL A 112 3.33 5.47 -10.20
N ARG A 113 2.68 5.58 -11.38
CA ARG A 113 1.86 6.74 -11.72
C ARG A 113 0.67 6.90 -10.78
N GLY A 114 0.02 5.78 -10.43
CA GLY A 114 -1.09 5.78 -9.47
C GLY A 114 -0.68 6.27 -8.09
N ALA A 115 0.47 5.86 -7.59
CA ALA A 115 0.99 6.35 -6.31
C ALA A 115 1.33 7.85 -6.37
N MET A 116 1.98 8.29 -7.46
CA MET A 116 2.33 9.70 -7.68
C MET A 116 1.09 10.59 -7.70
N PHE A 117 0.09 10.26 -8.52
CA PHE A 117 -1.12 11.07 -8.60
C PHE A 117 -2.05 10.90 -7.39
N GLY A 118 -2.00 9.74 -6.72
CA GLY A 118 -2.73 9.51 -5.47
C GLY A 118 -2.27 10.44 -4.35
N ILE A 119 -0.96 10.57 -4.13
CA ILE A 119 -0.45 11.54 -3.14
C ILE A 119 -0.68 12.98 -3.60
N GLN A 120 -0.42 13.29 -4.88
CA GLN A 120 -0.59 14.66 -5.41
C GLN A 120 -2.03 15.16 -5.24
N ALA A 121 -3.03 14.36 -5.62
CA ALA A 121 -4.44 14.69 -5.43
C ALA A 121 -4.79 14.88 -3.94
N SER A 122 -4.17 14.09 -3.06
CA SER A 122 -4.43 14.13 -1.62
C SER A 122 -3.77 15.31 -0.91
N LEU A 123 -2.73 15.94 -1.48
CA LEU A 123 -1.95 17.02 -0.84
C LEU A 123 -2.78 18.13 -0.20
N PRO A 124 -3.86 18.66 -0.83
CA PRO A 124 -4.68 19.71 -0.23
C PRO A 124 -5.40 19.29 1.04
N LEU A 125 -5.69 17.98 1.19
CA LEU A 125 -6.43 17.42 2.33
C LEU A 125 -5.54 16.79 3.40
N LEU A 126 -4.26 16.52 3.08
CA LEU A 126 -3.34 15.99 4.08
C LEU A 126 -3.19 16.99 5.21
N SER A 127 -3.56 16.58 6.42
CA SER A 127 -3.40 17.39 7.64
C SER A 127 -1.93 17.70 7.90
N GLU A 128 -1.65 18.78 8.60
CA GLU A 128 -0.32 18.98 9.16
C GLU A 128 0.01 17.83 10.13
N GLY A 129 1.17 17.22 9.98
CA GLY A 129 1.56 16.03 10.75
C GLY A 129 0.94 14.71 10.25
N ALA A 130 0.26 14.71 9.10
CA ALA A 130 -0.24 13.47 8.47
C ALA A 130 0.89 12.46 8.19
N SER A 131 0.51 11.21 7.97
CA SER A 131 1.46 10.16 7.61
C SER A 131 1.03 9.43 6.35
N VAL A 132 1.99 9.18 5.47
CA VAL A 132 1.81 8.46 4.20
C VAL A 132 2.62 7.17 4.23
N VAL A 133 2.00 6.07 3.86
CA VAL A 133 2.66 4.77 3.68
C VAL A 133 2.46 4.29 2.25
N LEU A 134 3.58 4.01 1.59
CA LEU A 134 3.62 3.33 0.30
C LEU A 134 3.80 1.83 0.56
N VAL A 135 2.99 0.99 -0.08
CA VAL A 135 3.21 -0.47 -0.02
C VAL A 135 4.19 -0.85 -1.13
N GLY A 136 5.44 -1.00 -0.73
CA GLY A 136 6.56 -1.43 -1.56
C GLY A 136 6.60 -2.94 -1.76
N SER A 137 7.81 -3.48 -1.81
CA SER A 137 8.13 -4.91 -1.81
C SER A 137 9.63 -5.06 -1.58
N ILE A 138 10.08 -6.13 -0.95
CA ILE A 138 11.51 -6.47 -0.87
C ILE A 138 12.14 -6.70 -2.26
N ALA A 139 11.31 -6.95 -3.28
CA ALA A 139 11.75 -7.08 -4.67
C ALA A 139 12.45 -5.82 -5.21
N ASP A 140 12.25 -4.65 -4.60
CA ASP A 140 12.91 -3.40 -4.98
C ASP A 140 14.43 -3.39 -4.81
N ALA A 141 14.96 -4.31 -4.00
CA ALA A 141 16.37 -4.42 -3.68
C ALA A 141 16.94 -5.83 -3.90
N MET A 142 16.19 -6.69 -4.57
CA MET A 142 16.58 -8.07 -4.90
C MET A 142 16.44 -8.32 -6.39
N GLY A 143 17.23 -9.25 -6.94
CA GLY A 143 16.99 -9.80 -8.26
C GLY A 143 15.87 -10.85 -8.18
N VAL A 144 14.72 -10.58 -8.76
CA VAL A 144 13.54 -11.47 -8.71
C VAL A 144 13.10 -11.83 -10.12
N THR A 145 13.50 -13.02 -10.58
CA THR A 145 13.07 -13.58 -11.87
C THR A 145 11.72 -14.29 -11.69
N PRO A 146 10.74 -14.08 -12.60
CA PRO A 146 10.71 -13.24 -13.79
C PRO A 146 9.95 -11.91 -13.58
N PHE A 147 10.24 -11.15 -12.53
CA PHE A 147 9.48 -9.96 -12.10
C PHE A 147 10.28 -8.65 -12.19
N SER A 148 11.12 -8.48 -13.23
CA SER A 148 12.03 -7.33 -13.34
C SER A 148 11.29 -5.99 -13.38
N THR A 149 10.23 -5.86 -14.19
CA THR A 149 9.43 -4.64 -14.32
C THR A 149 8.66 -4.34 -13.02
N TYR A 150 8.12 -5.36 -12.38
CA TYR A 150 7.52 -5.21 -11.04
C TYR A 150 8.53 -4.68 -10.02
N ALA A 151 9.72 -5.31 -9.92
CA ALA A 151 10.78 -4.90 -9.01
C ALA A 151 11.23 -3.46 -9.24
N ALA A 152 11.43 -3.07 -10.51
CA ALA A 152 11.75 -1.70 -10.91
C ALA A 152 10.67 -0.70 -10.47
N SER A 153 9.38 -1.06 -10.64
CA SER A 153 8.26 -0.21 -10.21
C SER A 153 8.24 -0.01 -8.68
N LYS A 154 8.59 -1.05 -7.90
CA LYS A 154 8.68 -0.95 -6.44
C LYS A 154 9.92 -0.17 -5.98
N ALA A 155 11.03 -0.26 -6.70
CA ALA A 155 12.21 0.58 -6.46
C ALA A 155 11.91 2.07 -6.71
N ALA A 156 11.06 2.40 -7.69
CA ALA A 156 10.60 3.77 -7.91
C ALA A 156 9.82 4.31 -6.70
N LEU A 157 8.94 3.51 -6.08
CA LEU A 157 8.21 3.91 -4.86
C LEU A 157 9.16 4.22 -3.69
N ARG A 158 10.19 3.40 -3.51
CA ARG A 158 11.21 3.65 -2.49
C ARG A 158 11.96 4.96 -2.72
N SER A 159 12.29 5.27 -3.98
CA SER A 159 12.92 6.55 -4.33
C SER A 159 11.98 7.73 -4.05
N TYR A 160 10.71 7.63 -4.44
CA TYR A 160 9.70 8.65 -4.16
C TYR A 160 9.51 8.90 -2.67
N ALA A 161 9.44 7.85 -1.85
CA ALA A 161 9.25 8.00 -0.41
C ALA A 161 10.31 8.91 0.23
N ARG A 162 11.59 8.78 -0.20
CA ARG A 162 12.68 9.63 0.29
C ARG A 162 12.55 11.07 -0.17
N SER A 163 12.22 11.29 -1.45
CA SER A 163 12.04 12.64 -2.00
C SER A 163 10.85 13.33 -1.35
N TRP A 164 9.70 12.65 -1.28
CA TRP A 164 8.48 13.22 -0.69
C TRP A 164 8.60 13.42 0.83
N ALA A 165 9.37 12.58 1.53
CA ALA A 165 9.68 12.82 2.94
C ALA A 165 10.39 14.15 3.15
N ALA A 166 11.35 14.51 2.27
CA ALA A 166 12.04 15.78 2.33
C ALA A 166 11.14 16.96 1.91
N GLU A 167 10.38 16.82 0.82
CA GLU A 167 9.49 17.86 0.31
C GLU A 167 8.35 18.21 1.28
N LEU A 168 7.80 17.21 1.99
CA LEU A 168 6.65 17.37 2.87
C LEU A 168 7.02 17.62 4.33
N ALA A 169 8.31 17.54 4.68
CA ALA A 169 8.80 17.79 6.05
C ALA A 169 8.39 19.16 6.62
N PRO A 170 8.35 20.28 5.85
CA PRO A 170 7.86 21.56 6.36
C PRO A 170 6.41 21.53 6.87
N ARG A 171 5.59 20.62 6.35
CA ARG A 171 4.23 20.36 6.81
C ARG A 171 4.17 19.27 7.89
N ARG A 172 5.33 18.80 8.39
CA ARG A 172 5.45 17.69 9.34
C ARG A 172 4.83 16.37 8.85
N ILE A 173 4.61 16.24 7.52
CA ILE A 173 4.07 15.03 6.92
C ILE A 173 5.20 14.01 6.77
N ARG A 174 4.99 12.80 7.31
CA ARG A 174 5.92 11.68 7.20
C ARG A 174 5.56 10.81 6.01
N VAL A 175 6.56 10.32 5.28
CA VAL A 175 6.37 9.41 4.15
C VAL A 175 7.30 8.22 4.32
N ASN A 176 6.75 7.01 4.38
CA ASN A 176 7.52 5.79 4.57
C ASN A 176 7.06 4.69 3.62
N VAL A 177 7.87 3.65 3.50
CA VAL A 177 7.54 2.42 2.76
C VAL A 177 7.40 1.26 3.75
N VAL A 178 6.35 0.48 3.61
CA VAL A 178 6.32 -0.89 4.12
C VAL A 178 6.65 -1.82 2.95
N ALA A 179 7.65 -2.68 3.09
CA ALA A 179 8.15 -3.57 2.06
C ALA A 179 7.89 -5.04 2.44
N PRO A 180 6.75 -5.62 2.02
CA PRO A 180 6.45 -7.02 2.30
C PRO A 180 7.38 -7.97 1.54
N GLY A 181 7.68 -9.12 2.16
CA GLY A 181 8.06 -10.35 1.49
C GLY A 181 6.86 -11.14 1.00
N PRO A 182 7.04 -12.44 0.66
CA PRO A 182 5.93 -13.32 0.31
C PRO A 182 4.86 -13.29 1.41
N THR A 183 3.65 -12.89 1.02
CA THR A 183 2.53 -12.69 1.94
C THR A 183 1.34 -13.54 1.51
N ASP A 184 0.73 -14.25 2.45
CA ASP A 184 -0.43 -15.12 2.23
C ASP A 184 -1.69 -14.28 1.99
N THR A 185 -1.94 -14.00 0.72
CA THR A 185 -3.11 -13.26 0.23
C THR A 185 -4.01 -14.21 -0.56
N ASP A 186 -5.24 -13.78 -0.88
CA ASP A 186 -6.15 -14.54 -1.76
C ASP A 186 -5.50 -14.89 -3.12
N MET A 187 -4.56 -14.06 -3.59
CA MET A 187 -3.78 -14.32 -4.80
C MET A 187 -2.92 -15.58 -4.66
N MET A 188 -2.43 -15.87 -3.46
CA MET A 188 -1.63 -17.07 -3.17
C MET A 188 -2.47 -18.35 -3.06
N ALA A 189 -3.80 -18.25 -2.94
CA ALA A 189 -4.68 -19.42 -2.91
C ALA A 189 -4.68 -20.21 -4.22
N ALA A 190 -4.35 -19.56 -5.35
CA ALA A 190 -4.27 -20.18 -6.68
C ALA A 190 -2.87 -20.74 -7.02
N VAL A 191 -1.89 -20.60 -6.11
CA VAL A 191 -0.50 -21.01 -6.32
C VAL A 191 -0.34 -22.47 -5.85
N SER A 192 0.34 -23.32 -6.64
CA SER A 192 0.58 -24.73 -6.28
C SER A 192 1.42 -24.86 -5.01
N ASP A 193 1.30 -26.02 -4.33
CA ASP A 193 2.06 -26.27 -3.10
C ASP A 193 3.57 -26.26 -3.35
N GLU A 194 4.05 -26.74 -4.50
CA GLU A 194 5.46 -26.70 -4.87
C GLU A 194 5.95 -25.25 -5.01
N MET A 195 5.17 -24.39 -5.67
CA MET A 195 5.52 -22.97 -5.80
C MET A 195 5.46 -22.28 -4.45
N ARG A 196 4.48 -22.62 -3.58
CA ARG A 196 4.45 -22.09 -2.20
C ARG A 196 5.71 -22.46 -1.43
N GLN A 197 6.17 -23.69 -1.52
CA GLN A 197 7.41 -24.14 -0.86
C GLN A 197 8.64 -23.39 -1.40
N MET A 198 8.73 -23.18 -2.71
CA MET A 198 9.81 -22.37 -3.29
C MET A 198 9.81 -20.91 -2.78
N LEU A 199 8.64 -20.33 -2.57
CA LEU A 199 8.53 -18.96 -2.00
C LEU A 199 8.87 -18.92 -0.51
N ILE A 200 8.63 -20.01 0.24
CA ILE A 200 8.90 -20.10 1.67
C ILE A 200 10.37 -20.42 1.95
N ALA A 201 11.00 -21.27 1.11
CA ALA A 201 12.35 -21.78 1.34
C ALA A 201 13.40 -20.72 1.69
N PRO A 202 13.43 -19.52 1.06
CA PRO A 202 14.39 -18.47 1.40
C PRO A 202 14.00 -17.62 2.62
N ILE A 203 12.85 -17.88 3.27
CA ILE A 203 12.38 -17.08 4.40
C ILE A 203 12.91 -17.68 5.71
N PRO A 204 13.79 -17.01 6.47
CA PRO A 204 14.34 -17.54 7.73
C PRO A 204 13.26 -17.95 8.76
N LEU A 205 12.12 -17.23 8.83
CA LEU A 205 11.01 -17.59 9.71
C LEU A 205 10.18 -18.80 9.21
N GLY A 206 10.52 -19.39 8.05
CA GLY A 206 9.96 -20.64 7.54
C GLY A 206 8.50 -20.60 7.10
N ARG A 207 7.94 -19.41 6.88
CA ARG A 207 6.55 -19.21 6.42
C ARG A 207 6.36 -17.89 5.72
N MET A 208 5.33 -17.76 4.91
CA MET A 208 4.88 -16.47 4.42
C MET A 208 4.36 -15.58 5.55
N ALA A 209 4.41 -14.27 5.36
CA ALA A 209 3.73 -13.34 6.25
C ALA A 209 2.21 -13.47 6.12
N ARG A 210 1.49 -13.25 7.21
CA ARG A 210 0.04 -13.00 7.14
C ARG A 210 -0.20 -11.54 6.79
N VAL A 211 -1.35 -11.25 6.16
CA VAL A 211 -1.71 -9.87 5.78
C VAL A 211 -1.80 -8.93 6.99
N ASP A 212 -2.22 -9.44 8.15
CA ASP A 212 -2.31 -8.68 9.40
C ASP A 212 -0.92 -8.29 9.96
N GLU A 213 0.12 -9.09 9.72
CA GLU A 213 1.49 -8.75 10.14
C GLU A 213 2.04 -7.57 9.33
N VAL A 214 1.74 -7.53 8.03
CA VAL A 214 2.09 -6.37 7.18
C VAL A 214 1.26 -5.14 7.55
N ALA A 215 -0.03 -5.32 7.81
CA ALA A 215 -0.93 -4.25 8.23
C ALA A 215 -0.49 -3.61 9.56
N ALA A 216 -0.04 -4.42 10.53
CA ALA A 216 0.48 -3.91 11.80
C ALA A 216 1.68 -2.98 11.62
N ALA A 217 2.62 -3.33 10.72
CA ALA A 217 3.75 -2.48 10.38
C ALA A 217 3.31 -1.18 9.68
N ALA A 218 2.33 -1.24 8.78
CA ALA A 218 1.76 -0.06 8.13
C ALA A 218 1.09 0.86 9.16
N VAL A 219 0.28 0.32 10.08
CA VAL A 219 -0.36 1.10 11.15
C VAL A 219 0.67 1.72 12.08
N PHE A 220 1.75 1.00 12.44
CA PHE A 220 2.86 1.58 13.21
C PHE A 220 3.42 2.81 12.50
N LEU A 221 3.77 2.71 11.21
CA LEU A 221 4.33 3.83 10.44
C LEU A 221 3.35 5.01 10.29
N LEU A 222 2.05 4.75 10.28
CA LEU A 222 1.00 5.78 10.20
C LEU A 222 0.74 6.46 11.54
N SER A 223 1.07 5.82 12.65
CA SER A 223 0.75 6.29 13.99
C SER A 223 1.81 7.25 14.56
N ASP A 224 1.46 7.87 15.69
CA ASP A 224 2.37 8.75 16.43
C ASP A 224 3.55 7.98 17.08
N ALA A 225 3.47 6.63 17.20
CA ALA A 225 4.59 5.80 17.64
C ALA A 225 5.79 5.87 16.67
N ALA A 226 5.55 6.22 15.40
CA ALA A 226 6.57 6.45 14.38
C ALA A 226 6.85 7.95 14.14
N SER A 227 6.62 8.83 15.12
CA SER A 227 6.70 10.29 14.96
C SER A 227 8.06 10.81 14.49
N PHE A 228 9.13 10.04 14.67
CA PHE A 228 10.49 10.41 14.20
C PHE A 228 10.99 9.50 13.06
N VAL A 229 10.07 8.79 12.38
CA VAL A 229 10.37 7.90 11.24
C VAL A 229 9.80 8.49 9.97
N THR A 230 10.67 8.91 9.05
CA THR A 230 10.28 9.38 7.70
C THR A 230 11.36 9.05 6.68
N GLY A 231 10.99 8.80 5.43
CA GLY A 231 11.91 8.36 4.37
C GLY A 231 12.42 6.93 4.53
N ALA A 232 11.92 6.20 5.52
CA ALA A 232 12.34 4.86 5.84
C ALA A 232 11.61 3.80 5.01
N GLU A 233 12.27 2.65 4.86
CA GLU A 233 11.68 1.41 4.38
C GLU A 233 11.72 0.38 5.50
N LEU A 234 10.53 -0.13 5.86
CA LEU A 234 10.37 -1.19 6.85
C LEU A 234 10.05 -2.50 6.15
N CYS A 235 11.03 -3.42 6.12
CA CYS A 235 10.81 -4.77 5.58
C CYS A 235 9.97 -5.60 6.54
N VAL A 236 8.98 -6.32 5.98
CA VAL A 236 8.13 -7.29 6.69
C VAL A 236 8.18 -8.60 5.90
N ASP A 237 9.27 -9.33 6.02
CA ASP A 237 9.67 -10.40 5.10
C ASP A 237 10.21 -11.66 5.79
N GLY A 238 10.14 -11.72 7.11
CA GLY A 238 10.65 -12.85 7.88
C GLY A 238 12.16 -13.03 7.79
N GLY A 239 12.91 -11.97 7.44
CA GLY A 239 14.36 -11.95 7.30
C GLY A 239 14.86 -12.25 5.87
N MET A 240 13.97 -12.53 4.93
CA MET A 240 14.32 -13.00 3.58
C MET A 240 15.34 -12.10 2.85
N ARG A 241 15.24 -10.78 3.04
CA ARG A 241 16.14 -9.82 2.38
C ARG A 241 17.41 -9.52 3.19
N GLN A 242 17.36 -9.66 4.51
CA GLN A 242 18.37 -9.11 5.40
C GLN A 242 19.45 -10.13 5.81
N VAL A 243 19.19 -11.42 5.70
CA VAL A 243 20.07 -12.50 6.14
C VAL A 243 20.16 -13.63 5.12
#